data_2938b44f891da6ae96ce156f8eb50ce9
#
_entry.id   2938b44f891da6ae96ce156f8eb50ce9
#
_cell.length_a   1.000
_cell.length_b   1.000
_cell.length_c   1.000
_cell.angle_alpha   90.00
_cell.angle_beta   90.00
_cell.angle_gamma   90.00
#
_symmetry.space_group_name_H-M   'P 1'
#
loop_
_entity.id
_entity.type
_entity.pdbx_description
1 polymer ?
#
loop_
_entity_poly.entity_id
_entity_poly.type
_entity_poly.pdbx_seq_one_letter_code
_entity_poly.pdbx_strand_id
1 'polypeptide(L)' 'MAENNESEAAPAKKGKLKLIIMLVVVVILAIVLSVVGTLWFLGGG' A
#
# COMPACT_ATOMS: atom_id res chain seq x y z
N MET A 1 0.48 17.88 19.13
CA MET A 1 0.69 17.74 18.64
C MET A 1 1.48 17.31 17.80
N ALA A 2 1.75 16.47 17.88
CA ALA A 2 2.52 16.01 16.99
C ALA A 2 2.12 16.44 15.73
N GLU A 3 0.97 16.62 15.67
CA GLU A 3 0.53 16.97 14.55
C GLU A 3 1.13 18.13 14.12
N ASN A 4 1.44 18.88 14.90
CA ASN A 4 1.94 20.04 14.50
C ASN A 4 3.16 19.91 13.93
N ASN A 5 3.89 19.14 14.37
CA ASN A 5 5.05 19.02 13.83
C ASN A 5 4.89 18.75 12.52
N GLU A 6 3.85 18.23 12.21
CA GLU A 6 3.65 17.96 11.00
C GLU A 6 3.77 19.08 10.15
N SER A 7 3.55 20.16 10.59
CA SER A 7 3.55 21.24 9.73
C SER A 7 4.90 21.38 9.11
N GLU A 8 5.94 21.24 9.80
CA GLU A 8 7.15 21.44 9.22
C GLU A 8 7.59 20.22 8.60
N ALA A 9 7.44 19.15 9.16
CA ALA A 9 7.86 17.95 8.59
C ALA A 9 6.83 17.49 7.62
N ALA A 10 5.76 18.18 7.50
CA ALA A 10 4.70 17.76 6.65
C ALA A 10 5.15 17.30 5.28
N PRO A 11 5.94 18.03 4.57
CA PRO A 11 6.34 17.62 3.24
C PRO A 11 7.01 16.27 3.26
N ALA A 12 7.95 16.10 4.14
CA ALA A 12 8.66 14.86 4.19
C ALA A 12 7.73 13.78 4.69
N LYS A 13 6.92 14.11 5.70
CA LYS A 13 6.04 13.12 6.20
C LYS A 13 5.05 12.73 5.16
N LYS A 14 4.52 13.68 4.41
CA LYS A 14 3.58 13.35 3.40
C LYS A 14 4.23 12.43 2.40
N GLY A 15 5.44 12.69 2.00
CA GLY A 15 6.12 11.84 1.06
C GLY A 15 6.25 10.43 1.59
N LYS A 16 6.62 10.33 2.89
CA LYS A 16 6.79 9.03 3.44
C LYS A 16 5.47 8.32 3.53
N LEU A 17 4.44 9.02 3.97
CA LEU A 17 3.14 8.41 4.08
C LEU A 17 2.68 7.93 2.73
N LYS A 18 2.91 8.71 1.70
CA LYS A 18 2.49 8.32 0.39
C LYS A 18 3.22 7.07 -0.02
N LEU A 19 4.50 6.98 0.26
CA LEU A 19 5.28 5.82 -0.11
C LEU A 19 4.76 4.59 0.64
N ILE A 20 4.46 4.76 1.92
CA ILE A 20 3.96 3.65 2.71
C ILE A 20 2.61 3.20 2.18
N ILE A 21 1.74 4.15 1.85
CA ILE A 21 0.43 3.81 1.34
C ILE A 21 0.59 3.09 0.01
N MET A 22 1.48 3.58 -0.84
CA MET A 22 1.67 2.95 -2.12
C MET A 22 2.19 1.52 -1.92
N LEU A 23 3.10 1.36 -1.00
CA LEU A 23 3.67 0.05 -0.74
C LEU A 23 2.58 -0.89 -0.25
N VAL A 24 1.75 -0.42 0.66
CA VAL A 24 0.68 -1.23 1.22
C VAL A 24 -0.29 -1.63 0.10
N VAL A 25 -0.63 -0.69 -0.75
CA VAL A 25 -1.55 -0.96 -1.84
C VAL A 25 -0.95 -2.00 -2.78
N VAL A 26 0.33 -1.88 -3.08
CA VAL A 26 0.98 -2.82 -3.98
C VAL A 26 0.98 -4.22 -3.36
N VAL A 27 1.24 -4.30 -2.05
CA VAL A 27 1.27 -5.58 -1.37
C VAL A 27 -0.13 -6.21 -1.40
N ILE A 28 -1.15 -5.41 -1.12
CA ILE A 28 -2.50 -5.91 -1.12
C ILE A 28 -2.88 -6.39 -2.52
N LEU A 29 -2.53 -5.63 -3.54
CA LEU A 29 -2.84 -6.03 -4.89
C LEU A 29 -2.11 -7.32 -5.24
N ALA A 30 -0.87 -7.45 -4.81
CA ALA A 30 -0.10 -8.65 -5.09
C ALA A 30 -0.77 -9.86 -4.46
N ILE A 31 -1.25 -9.72 -3.23
CA ILE A 31 -1.90 -10.80 -2.54
C ILE A 31 -3.19 -11.17 -3.25
N VAL A 32 -3.99 -10.16 -3.61
CA VAL A 32 -5.25 -10.41 -4.28
C VAL A 32 -5.00 -11.11 -5.62
N LEU A 33 -4.02 -10.62 -6.38
CA LEU A 33 -3.73 -11.19 -7.67
C LEU A 33 -3.20 -12.62 -7.51
N SER A 34 -2.45 -12.88 -6.46
CA SER A 34 -1.92 -14.21 -6.22
C SER A 34 -3.07 -15.17 -5.95
N VAL A 35 -4.00 -14.77 -5.08
CA VAL A 35 -5.11 -15.63 -4.74
C VAL A 35 -5.99 -15.86 -5.96
N VAL A 36 -6.33 -14.79 -6.66
CA VAL A 36 -7.18 -14.90 -7.83
C VAL A 36 -6.50 -15.76 -8.90
N GLY A 37 -5.21 -15.50 -9.11
CA GLY A 37 -4.46 -16.28 -10.10
C GLY A 37 -4.41 -17.74 -9.75
N THR A 38 -4.21 -18.05 -8.47
CA THR A 38 -4.14 -19.43 -8.04
C THR A 38 -5.50 -20.10 -8.24
N LEU A 39 -6.56 -19.42 -7.83
CA LEU A 39 -7.88 -19.99 -7.98
C LEU A 39 -8.22 -20.18 -9.45
N TRP A 40 -7.82 -19.22 -10.26
CA TRP A 40 -8.09 -19.31 -11.66
C TRP A 40 -7.37 -20.53 -12.24
N PHE A 41 -6.11 -20.66 -11.89
CA PHE A 41 -5.30 -21.74 -12.43
C PHE A 41 -5.80 -23.10 -11.95
N LEU A 42 -6.04 -23.23 -10.67
CA LEU A 42 -6.51 -24.50 -10.14
C LEU A 42 -7.97 -24.72 -10.41
N GLY A 43 -8.73 -23.66 -10.46
CA GLY A 43 -10.14 -23.79 -10.69
C GLY A 43 -10.45 -24.08 -12.13
N GLY A 44 -9.46 -24.17 -12.93
CA GLY A 44 -9.72 -24.52 -14.26
C GLY A 44 -10.20 -23.38 -15.06
N GLY A 45 -9.97 -22.25 -14.54
CA GLY A 45 -10.45 -21.05 -15.13
C GLY A 45 -10.46 -21.02 -16.54
#